data_9e259e594b6ec211783b9ab46074ee58
#
_entry.id   9e259e594b6ec211783b9ab46074ee58
#
_cell.length_a   1.000
_cell.length_b   1.000
_cell.length_c   1.000
_cell.angle_alpha   90.00
_cell.angle_beta   90.00
_cell.angle_gamma   90.00
#
_symmetry.space_group_name_H-M   'P 1'
#
loop_
_entity.id
_entity.type
_entity.pdbx_description
1 polymer ?
#
loop_
_entity_poly.entity_id
_entity_poly.type
_entity_poly.pdbx_seq_one_letter_code
_entity_poly.pdbx_strand_id
1 'polypeptide(L)'
;MRHTRQRSLNSWLKAAVTLCLLAAVAQACSVPVFRYALERWQADPYEVFVFHHGKLTTTQQAQVDRLTRDGEAGKTFANVRIKTCDLDNNPDPDLLALWKNQKTEQETSQKTTTPWMAVHYPVASRNPTPVWQGPLTDARVTALLKSPMRKTIADRLIQ
;
A
#
# COMPACT_ATOMS: atom_id res chain seq x y z
N MET A 1 46.17 7.56 -58.50
CA MET A 1 44.74 7.81 -58.10
C MET A 1 44.05 6.69 -57.26
N ARG A 2 44.77 5.67 -56.76
CA ARG A 2 44.17 4.63 -55.90
C ARG A 2 44.15 4.89 -54.38
N HIS A 3 45.00 5.76 -53.87
CA HIS A 3 45.15 6.01 -52.43
C HIS A 3 44.05 6.86 -51.77
N THR A 4 43.36 7.71 -52.53
CA THR A 4 42.31 8.57 -52.01
C THR A 4 40.99 7.83 -51.73
N ARG A 5 40.70 6.80 -52.53
CA ARG A 5 39.47 6.00 -52.38
C ARG A 5 39.49 5.09 -51.15
N GLN A 6 40.66 4.63 -50.73
CA GLN A 6 40.83 3.73 -49.61
C GLN A 6 40.71 4.49 -48.24
N ARG A 7 41.12 5.74 -48.19
CA ARG A 7 40.98 6.61 -47.02
C ARG A 7 39.52 6.96 -46.73
N SER A 8 38.71 7.18 -47.78
CA SER A 8 37.28 7.49 -47.59
C SER A 8 36.48 6.28 -47.08
N LEU A 9 36.79 5.07 -47.60
CA LEU A 9 36.14 3.84 -47.14
C LEU A 9 36.38 3.58 -45.65
N ASN A 10 37.63 3.77 -45.18
CA ASN A 10 37.97 3.56 -43.79
C ASN A 10 37.31 4.61 -42.84
N SER A 11 37.09 5.83 -43.36
CA SER A 11 36.38 6.87 -42.62
C SER A 11 34.89 6.55 -42.47
N TRP A 12 34.25 6.07 -43.52
CA TRP A 12 32.85 5.65 -43.51
C TRP A 12 32.64 4.43 -42.59
N LEU A 13 33.54 3.47 -42.62
CA LEU A 13 33.49 2.29 -41.77
C LEU A 13 33.60 2.66 -40.30
N LYS A 14 34.51 3.57 -39.94
CA LYS A 14 34.65 4.09 -38.59
C LYS A 14 33.39 4.83 -38.12
N ALA A 15 32.82 5.67 -38.97
CA ALA A 15 31.58 6.39 -38.66
C ALA A 15 30.41 5.42 -38.45
N ALA A 16 30.27 4.38 -39.29
CA ALA A 16 29.23 3.36 -39.15
C ALA A 16 29.38 2.56 -37.83
N VAL A 17 30.61 2.14 -37.49
CA VAL A 17 30.88 1.42 -36.23
C VAL A 17 30.59 2.28 -35.02
N THR A 18 30.98 3.56 -35.05
CA THR A 18 30.69 4.50 -33.96
C THR A 18 29.18 4.71 -33.79
N LEU A 19 28.44 4.83 -34.90
CA LEU A 19 26.99 4.98 -34.87
C LEU A 19 26.29 3.72 -34.31
N CYS A 20 26.75 2.53 -34.69
CA CYS A 20 26.24 1.26 -34.13
C CYS A 20 26.52 1.12 -32.65
N LEU A 21 27.71 1.52 -32.18
CA LEU A 21 28.06 1.52 -30.77
C LEU A 21 27.19 2.50 -29.95
N LEU A 22 26.93 3.70 -30.47
CA LEU A 22 26.03 4.67 -29.83
C LEU A 22 24.59 4.17 -29.80
N ALA A 23 24.11 3.52 -30.85
CA ALA A 23 22.78 2.92 -30.88
C ALA A 23 22.62 1.75 -29.85
N ALA A 24 23.67 0.94 -29.68
CA ALA A 24 23.67 -0.14 -28.70
C ALA A 24 23.61 0.37 -27.24
N VAL A 25 24.27 1.49 -26.94
CA VAL A 25 24.22 2.12 -25.59
C VAL A 25 22.84 2.72 -25.32
N ALA A 26 22.14 3.26 -26.32
CA ALA A 26 20.82 3.83 -26.17
C ALA A 26 19.74 2.77 -25.81
N GLN A 27 19.97 1.50 -26.07
CA GLN A 27 19.06 0.41 -25.72
C GLN A 27 19.26 -0.13 -24.28
N ALA A 28 20.34 0.22 -23.62
CA ALA A 28 20.66 -0.28 -22.28
C ALA A 28 19.72 0.25 -21.16
N CYS A 29 18.90 1.27 -21.42
CA CYS A 29 17.96 1.85 -20.47
C CYS A 29 16.50 1.57 -20.84
N SER A 30 16.16 0.39 -21.35
CA SER A 30 14.80 0.09 -21.83
C SER A 30 13.84 -0.43 -20.76
N VAL A 31 14.29 -0.65 -19.53
CA VAL A 31 13.37 -0.94 -18.43
C VAL A 31 12.92 0.38 -17.83
N PRO A 32 11.65 0.80 -18.02
CA PRO A 32 11.16 2.02 -17.41
C PRO A 32 11.35 1.94 -15.88
N VAL A 33 11.91 2.99 -15.29
CA VAL A 33 12.17 3.05 -13.84
C VAL A 33 10.91 2.74 -13.01
N PHE A 34 9.75 3.14 -13.50
CA PHE A 34 8.48 2.84 -12.84
C PHE A 34 8.17 1.34 -12.81
N ARG A 35 8.52 0.57 -13.86
CA ARG A 35 8.32 -0.88 -13.90
C ARG A 35 9.21 -1.57 -12.88
N TYR A 36 10.47 -1.17 -12.79
CA TYR A 36 11.39 -1.66 -11.77
C TYR A 36 10.88 -1.36 -10.35
N ALA A 37 10.34 -0.16 -10.15
CA ALA A 37 9.75 0.23 -8.87
C ALA A 37 8.52 -0.62 -8.53
N LEU A 38 7.60 -0.84 -9.48
CA LEU A 38 6.42 -1.69 -9.27
C LEU A 38 6.76 -3.15 -8.96
N GLU A 39 7.84 -3.68 -9.54
CA GLU A 39 8.29 -5.06 -9.32
C GLU A 39 9.08 -5.25 -8.02
N ARG A 40 9.71 -4.21 -7.50
CA ARG A 40 10.66 -4.29 -6.38
C ARG A 40 10.21 -3.59 -5.11
N TRP A 41 9.37 -2.58 -5.21
CA TRP A 41 8.89 -1.83 -4.05
C TRP A 41 7.55 -2.39 -3.61
N GLN A 42 7.54 -2.91 -2.40
CA GLN A 42 6.27 -3.29 -1.78
C GLN A 42 5.47 -2.02 -1.49
N ALA A 43 4.19 -2.06 -1.83
CA ALA A 43 3.29 -0.96 -1.50
C ALA A 43 3.17 -0.82 0.02
N ASP A 44 3.30 0.39 0.54
CA ASP A 44 3.09 0.66 1.96
C ASP A 44 1.66 0.28 2.37
N PRO A 45 1.48 -0.47 3.46
CA PRO A 45 0.17 -0.90 3.91
C PRO A 45 -0.64 0.26 4.51
N TYR A 46 -1.95 0.22 4.34
CA TYR A 46 -2.86 1.03 5.13
C TYR A 46 -2.82 0.58 6.58
N GLU A 47 -2.83 1.54 7.52
CA GLU A 47 -2.85 1.24 8.96
C GLU A 47 -4.29 1.11 9.44
N VAL A 48 -4.63 -0.02 10.03
CA VAL A 48 -5.95 -0.27 10.61
C VAL A 48 -5.82 -0.35 12.13
N PHE A 49 -6.40 0.62 12.81
CA PHE A 49 -6.41 0.66 14.26
C PHE A 49 -7.75 0.15 14.78
N VAL A 50 -7.71 -0.75 15.76
CA VAL A 50 -8.88 -1.23 16.47
C VAL A 50 -8.77 -0.81 17.93
N PHE A 51 -9.56 0.18 18.32
CA PHE A 51 -9.63 0.70 19.68
C PHE A 51 -10.72 -0.02 20.45
N HIS A 52 -10.42 -0.44 21.67
CA HIS A 52 -11.38 -1.12 22.54
C HIS A 52 -11.14 -0.79 24.01
N HIS A 53 -12.13 -1.09 24.86
CA HIS A 53 -12.04 -1.00 26.31
C HIS A 53 -12.04 -2.40 26.90
N GLY A 54 -11.00 -2.74 27.66
CA GLY A 54 -10.84 -4.03 28.28
C GLY A 54 -10.78 -5.21 27.29
N LYS A 55 -11.20 -6.39 27.71
CA LYS A 55 -11.11 -7.59 26.88
C LYS A 55 -12.15 -7.60 25.77
N LEU A 56 -11.72 -7.93 24.56
CA LEU A 56 -12.61 -8.21 23.44
C LEU A 56 -13.45 -9.47 23.71
N THR A 57 -14.70 -9.48 23.27
CA THR A 57 -15.51 -10.69 23.25
C THR A 57 -14.95 -11.67 22.23
N THR A 58 -15.34 -12.96 22.32
CA THR A 58 -14.90 -14.00 21.37
C THR A 58 -15.21 -13.61 19.92
N THR A 59 -16.39 -13.03 19.66
CA THR A 59 -16.79 -12.57 18.33
C THR A 59 -15.92 -11.42 17.83
N GLN A 60 -15.65 -10.44 18.67
CA GLN A 60 -14.80 -9.30 18.33
C GLN A 60 -13.35 -9.71 18.09
N GLN A 61 -12.83 -10.61 18.92
CA GLN A 61 -11.51 -11.19 18.74
C GLN A 61 -11.42 -11.94 17.39
N ALA A 62 -12.43 -12.74 17.07
CA ALA A 62 -12.48 -13.44 15.79
C ALA A 62 -12.48 -12.47 14.57
N GLN A 63 -13.11 -11.30 14.70
CA GLN A 63 -13.06 -10.26 13.67
C GLN A 63 -11.65 -9.65 13.51
N VAL A 64 -10.97 -9.37 14.62
CA VAL A 64 -9.58 -8.89 14.61
C VAL A 64 -8.65 -9.96 14.03
N ASP A 65 -8.78 -11.20 14.45
CA ASP A 65 -7.96 -12.32 13.94
C ASP A 65 -8.16 -12.52 12.43
N ARG A 66 -9.39 -12.34 11.96
CA ARG A 66 -9.70 -12.40 10.53
C ARG A 66 -9.05 -11.23 9.77
N LEU A 67 -9.09 -10.01 10.30
CA LEU A 67 -8.40 -8.86 9.72
C LEU A 67 -6.90 -9.13 9.59
N THR A 68 -6.26 -9.60 10.64
CA THR A 68 -4.82 -9.88 10.66
C THR A 68 -4.49 -11.01 9.68
N ARG A 69 -5.17 -12.15 9.79
CA ARG A 69 -4.88 -13.33 8.96
C ARG A 69 -5.09 -13.07 7.46
N ASP A 70 -6.18 -12.39 7.10
CA ASP A 70 -6.59 -12.22 5.71
C ASP A 70 -6.06 -10.90 5.12
N GLY A 71 -5.86 -9.87 5.94
CA GLY A 71 -5.40 -8.55 5.53
C GLY A 71 -3.87 -8.45 5.43
N GLU A 72 -3.16 -8.84 6.48
CA GLU A 72 -1.69 -8.77 6.53
C GLU A 72 -1.01 -9.89 5.74
N ALA A 73 -1.60 -11.08 5.71
CA ALA A 73 -1.01 -12.23 5.03
C ALA A 73 -1.13 -12.21 3.49
N GLY A 74 -1.62 -11.11 2.91
CA GLY A 74 -1.70 -10.96 1.45
C GLY A 74 -2.72 -11.89 0.75
N LYS A 75 -3.57 -12.59 1.50
CA LYS A 75 -4.59 -13.49 0.95
C LYS A 75 -5.73 -12.77 0.23
N THR A 76 -5.91 -11.50 0.56
CA THR A 76 -6.97 -10.67 0.01
C THR A 76 -6.35 -9.42 -0.55
N PHE A 77 -5.87 -9.01 -1.42
CA PHE A 77 -5.31 -7.75 -1.93
C PHE A 77 -5.60 -6.50 -1.05
N ALA A 78 -5.82 -6.70 0.26
CA ALA A 78 -6.20 -5.63 1.18
C ALA A 78 -5.02 -4.71 1.54
N ASN A 79 -3.81 -5.24 1.57
CA ASN A 79 -2.58 -4.53 1.94
C ASN A 79 -2.76 -3.62 3.17
N VAL A 80 -3.13 -4.23 4.29
CA VAL A 80 -3.40 -3.55 5.55
C VAL A 80 -2.49 -4.09 6.65
N ARG A 81 -2.14 -3.23 7.60
CA ARG A 81 -1.46 -3.58 8.84
C ARG A 81 -2.40 -3.32 10.00
N ILE A 82 -2.60 -4.30 10.86
CA ILE A 82 -3.56 -4.23 11.95
C ILE A 82 -2.83 -3.92 13.27
N LYS A 83 -3.36 -2.96 14.02
CA LYS A 83 -2.91 -2.63 15.38
C LYS A 83 -4.11 -2.54 16.29
N THR A 84 -4.09 -3.26 17.39
CA THR A 84 -5.10 -3.18 18.46
C THR A 84 -4.61 -2.30 19.59
N CYS A 85 -5.52 -1.52 20.18
CA CYS A 85 -5.22 -0.63 21.29
C CYS A 85 -6.30 -0.77 22.37
N ASP A 86 -5.91 -1.31 23.51
CA ASP A 86 -6.76 -1.31 24.72
C ASP A 86 -6.63 0.03 25.44
N LEU A 87 -7.68 0.82 25.41
CA LEU A 87 -7.72 2.16 25.97
C LEU A 87 -7.67 2.18 27.52
N ASP A 88 -7.95 1.04 28.15
CA ASP A 88 -7.95 0.91 29.61
C ASP A 88 -6.60 0.41 30.17
N ASN A 89 -5.72 -0.09 29.31
CA ASN A 89 -4.48 -0.76 29.73
C ASN A 89 -3.23 -0.04 29.18
N ASN A 90 -2.94 1.14 29.72
CA ASN A 90 -1.74 1.94 29.41
C ASN A 90 -1.47 2.06 27.90
N PRO A 91 -2.39 2.67 27.13
CA PRO A 91 -2.27 2.76 25.69
C PRO A 91 -1.05 3.58 25.27
N ASP A 92 -0.48 3.23 24.11
CA ASP A 92 0.55 4.01 23.46
C ASP A 92 0.08 5.48 23.31
N PRO A 93 0.88 6.48 23.75
CA PRO A 93 0.50 7.90 23.70
C PRO A 93 0.11 8.36 22.29
N ASP A 94 0.76 7.87 21.25
CA ASP A 94 0.46 8.24 19.86
C ASP A 94 -0.90 7.68 19.43
N LEU A 95 -1.20 6.44 19.81
CA LEU A 95 -2.51 5.82 19.54
C LEU A 95 -3.62 6.49 20.32
N LEU A 96 -3.35 6.90 21.57
CA LEU A 96 -4.30 7.66 22.37
C LEU A 96 -4.58 9.04 21.76
N ALA A 97 -3.57 9.70 21.23
CA ALA A 97 -3.74 10.97 20.51
C ALA A 97 -4.57 10.79 19.24
N LEU A 98 -4.32 9.73 18.46
CA LEU A 98 -5.15 9.37 17.31
C LEU A 98 -6.61 9.14 17.71
N TRP A 99 -6.85 8.39 18.78
CA TRP A 99 -8.19 8.14 19.30
C TRP A 99 -8.92 9.43 19.71
N LYS A 100 -8.24 10.33 20.41
CA LYS A 100 -8.82 11.62 20.82
C LYS A 100 -9.18 12.51 19.64
N ASN A 101 -8.32 12.56 18.63
CA ASN A 101 -8.55 13.36 17.43
C ASN A 101 -9.73 12.84 16.58
N GLN A 102 -9.96 11.53 16.57
CA GLN A 102 -11.10 10.95 15.84
C GLN A 102 -12.45 11.26 16.48
N LYS A 103 -12.47 11.45 17.79
CA LYS A 103 -13.72 11.76 18.52
C LYS A 103 -14.27 13.16 18.28
N THR A 104 -13.43 14.09 17.85
CA THR A 104 -13.84 15.52 17.78
C THR A 104 -14.87 15.79 16.68
N GLU A 105 -14.99 14.92 15.68
CA GLU A 105 -15.94 15.16 14.57
C GLU A 105 -17.32 14.49 14.73
N GLN A 106 -17.50 13.60 15.70
CA GLN A 106 -18.71 12.76 15.75
C GLN A 106 -19.32 12.62 17.15
N GLU A 107 -19.02 13.51 18.09
CA GLU A 107 -19.52 13.35 19.42
C GLU A 107 -20.57 14.30 19.91
N THR A 108 -21.71 13.68 20.08
CA THR A 108 -22.45 13.86 21.30
C THR A 108 -22.88 12.45 21.81
N SER A 109 -22.32 11.99 22.94
CA SER A 109 -23.03 11.13 23.87
C SER A 109 -23.16 9.63 23.65
N GLN A 110 -22.19 8.89 23.19
CA GLN A 110 -22.22 7.45 23.50
C GLN A 110 -20.84 6.92 23.90
N LYS A 111 -20.71 6.49 25.15
CA LYS A 111 -19.66 5.59 25.63
C LYS A 111 -19.78 4.31 24.78
N THR A 112 -19.08 4.29 23.67
CA THR A 112 -19.15 3.20 22.70
C THR A 112 -18.56 1.96 23.34
N THR A 113 -19.40 1.05 23.77
CA THR A 113 -19.02 -0.29 24.29
C THR A 113 -18.57 -1.24 23.18
N THR A 114 -18.75 -0.88 21.93
CA THR A 114 -18.30 -1.66 20.77
C THR A 114 -16.90 -1.23 20.35
N PRO A 115 -16.00 -2.14 20.00
CA PRO A 115 -14.72 -1.77 19.44
C PRO A 115 -14.87 -0.87 18.21
N TRP A 116 -13.99 0.12 18.11
CA TRP A 116 -13.97 1.09 17.02
C TRP A 116 -12.82 0.82 16.08
N MET A 117 -13.07 0.82 14.79
CA MET A 117 -12.05 0.62 13.77
C MET A 117 -11.81 1.90 12.99
N ALA A 118 -10.55 2.27 12.79
CA ALA A 118 -10.14 3.37 11.95
C ALA A 118 -9.11 2.89 10.93
N VAL A 119 -9.28 3.29 9.68
CA VAL A 119 -8.37 2.99 8.57
C VAL A 119 -7.66 4.27 8.18
N HIS A 120 -6.35 4.27 8.27
CA HIS A 120 -5.49 5.40 7.90
C HIS A 120 -4.70 5.12 6.63
N TYR A 121 -4.29 6.20 5.98
CA TYR A 121 -3.32 6.12 4.89
C TYR A 121 -2.00 5.51 5.38
N PRO A 122 -1.19 4.95 4.48
CA PRO A 122 0.17 4.53 4.82
C PRO A 122 0.96 5.63 5.52
N VAL A 123 1.80 5.25 6.47
CA VAL A 123 2.63 6.20 7.26
C VAL A 123 3.44 7.15 6.36
N ALA A 124 3.95 6.65 5.24
CA ALA A 124 4.71 7.45 4.27
C ALA A 124 3.91 8.62 3.66
N SER A 125 2.57 8.53 3.63
CA SER A 125 1.72 9.60 3.09
C SER A 125 1.69 10.85 3.98
N ARG A 126 2.04 10.71 5.26
CA ARG A 126 1.95 11.78 6.28
C ARG A 126 0.57 12.44 6.38
N ASN A 127 -0.47 11.75 5.94
CA ASN A 127 -1.84 12.23 6.03
C ASN A 127 -2.47 11.77 7.36
N PRO A 128 -2.79 12.68 8.28
CA PRO A 128 -3.35 12.32 9.59
C PRO A 128 -4.84 11.95 9.53
N THR A 129 -5.53 12.30 8.45
CA THR A 129 -6.97 12.07 8.31
C THR A 129 -7.26 10.59 8.04
N PRO A 130 -8.20 9.96 8.77
CA PRO A 130 -8.58 8.58 8.46
C PRO A 130 -9.27 8.48 7.10
N VAL A 131 -9.00 7.42 6.38
CA VAL A 131 -9.73 7.06 5.14
C VAL A 131 -11.16 6.70 5.46
N TRP A 132 -11.34 6.02 6.59
CA TRP A 132 -12.62 5.60 7.12
C TRP A 132 -12.52 5.31 8.61
N GLN A 133 -13.61 5.54 9.35
CA GLN A 133 -13.72 5.17 10.74
C GLN A 133 -15.17 4.77 11.10
N GLY A 134 -15.31 3.91 12.09
CA GLY A 134 -16.62 3.46 12.57
C GLY A 134 -16.56 2.22 13.45
N PRO A 135 -17.70 1.70 13.90
CA PRO A 135 -17.75 0.51 14.75
C PRO A 135 -17.18 -0.72 14.03
N LEU A 136 -16.44 -1.55 14.76
CA LEU A 136 -15.96 -2.84 14.28
C LEU A 136 -17.15 -3.79 14.11
N THR A 137 -17.49 -4.10 12.86
CA THR A 137 -18.57 -5.04 12.53
C THR A 137 -18.11 -6.02 11.44
N ASP A 138 -18.72 -7.19 11.36
CA ASP A 138 -18.38 -8.19 10.34
C ASP A 138 -18.58 -7.66 8.91
N ALA A 139 -19.62 -6.87 8.68
CA ALA A 139 -19.86 -6.23 7.40
C ALA A 139 -18.71 -5.28 6.99
N ARG A 140 -18.17 -4.51 7.92
CA ARG A 140 -17.04 -3.58 7.68
C ARG A 140 -15.73 -4.33 7.47
N VAL A 141 -15.47 -5.34 8.28
CA VAL A 141 -14.33 -6.24 8.10
C VAL A 141 -14.37 -6.88 6.71
N THR A 142 -15.53 -7.38 6.31
CA THR A 142 -15.72 -7.99 4.99
C THR A 142 -15.53 -6.97 3.85
N ALA A 143 -16.06 -5.75 3.99
CA ALA A 143 -15.91 -4.69 3.00
C ALA A 143 -14.44 -4.27 2.84
N LEU A 144 -13.69 -4.20 3.94
CA LEU A 144 -12.27 -3.88 3.93
C LEU A 144 -11.44 -4.97 3.23
N LEU A 145 -11.73 -6.24 3.53
CA LEU A 145 -10.99 -7.37 2.99
C LEU A 145 -11.38 -7.70 1.54
N LYS A 146 -12.66 -7.58 1.18
CA LYS A 146 -13.23 -8.01 -0.10
C LYS A 146 -13.90 -6.86 -0.86
N SER A 147 -13.16 -5.77 -1.09
CA SER A 147 -13.69 -4.66 -1.89
C SER A 147 -14.08 -5.12 -3.30
N PRO A 148 -15.33 -4.86 -3.76
CA PRO A 148 -15.77 -5.21 -5.11
C PRO A 148 -14.87 -4.62 -6.20
N MET A 149 -14.41 -3.39 -6.01
CA MET A 149 -13.51 -2.71 -6.96
C MET A 149 -12.17 -3.43 -7.07
N ARG A 150 -11.54 -3.83 -5.95
CA ARG A 150 -10.29 -4.60 -5.97
C ARG A 150 -10.46 -5.93 -6.67
N LYS A 151 -11.59 -6.61 -6.42
CA LYS A 151 -11.91 -7.85 -7.13
C LYS A 151 -11.99 -7.63 -8.64
N THR A 152 -12.70 -6.60 -9.09
CA THR A 152 -12.82 -6.26 -10.52
C THR A 152 -11.45 -5.96 -11.16
N ILE A 153 -10.56 -5.26 -10.45
CA ILE A 153 -9.21 -4.98 -10.93
C ILE A 153 -8.41 -6.28 -11.02
N ALA A 154 -8.43 -7.11 -9.98
CA ALA A 154 -7.73 -8.39 -9.96
C ALA A 154 -8.19 -9.31 -11.09
N ASP A 155 -9.51 -9.44 -11.30
CA ASP A 155 -10.09 -10.26 -12.37
C ASP A 155 -9.64 -9.79 -13.78
N ARG A 156 -9.40 -8.49 -13.98
CA ARG A 156 -8.91 -7.95 -15.25
C ARG A 156 -7.40 -8.12 -15.46
N LEU A 157 -6.63 -8.24 -14.38
CA LEU A 157 -5.17 -8.43 -14.47
C LEU A 157 -4.79 -9.89 -14.74
N ILE A 158 -5.71 -10.84 -14.51
CA ILE A 158 -5.49 -12.28 -14.70
C ILE A 158 -5.90 -12.73 -16.12
N GLN A 159 -6.62 -11.91 -16.87
CA GLN A 159 -6.96 -12.14 -18.28
C GLN A 159 -5.81 -11.73 -19.22
#